data_02be70ea2c0bb2fd992b9e28ab619a9b
#
_entry.id   02be70ea2c0bb2fd992b9e28ab619a9b
#
_cell.length_a   1.000
_cell.length_b   1.000
_cell.length_c   1.000
_cell.angle_alpha   90.00
_cell.angle_beta   90.00
_cell.angle_gamma   90.00
#
_symmetry.space_group_name_H-M   'P 1'
#
loop_
_entity.id
_entity.type
_entity.pdbx_description
1 polymer ?
#
loop_
_entity_poly.entity_id
_entity_poly.type
_entity_poly.pdbx_seq_one_letter_code
_entity_poly.pdbx_strand_id
1 'polypeptide(L)'
;MAACLFPDAFFIDAEIFRSVSHSALSTNYPVPPQVSALLGLDAAAVCEPYFSSIDTWFPFISRKRLNQGIQANTSTETAGLALLLLCMKLVTNTPVISSTADSTLYREARSYLNTMEEVSPMSLHFFQSLVLVALFEIGHGIFPAAYLTVGRATRIGLLRGIHDRKSATQLFQKPQTWMYWEEERRTWWATSILERWAYAPCQISHYYIHTNFQIDILILARQAFLLPPLSQRKMIFYP
;
A
#
# COMPACT_ATOMS: atom_id res chain seq x y z
N MET A 1 -29.41 -17.83 -27.33
CA MET A 1 -28.27 -17.03 -26.89
C MET A 1 -28.82 -16.00 -25.91
N ALA A 2 -28.57 -16.18 -24.60
CA ALA A 2 -28.92 -15.16 -23.61
C ALA A 2 -27.96 -13.97 -23.83
N ALA A 3 -28.50 -12.80 -24.19
CA ALA A 3 -27.72 -11.58 -24.21
C ALA A 3 -27.22 -11.33 -22.79
N CYS A 4 -25.91 -11.34 -22.61
CA CYS A 4 -25.30 -10.92 -21.36
C CYS A 4 -25.54 -9.41 -21.27
N LEU A 5 -26.61 -9.01 -20.58
CA LEU A 5 -26.88 -7.62 -20.29
C LEU A 5 -25.84 -7.15 -19.29
N PHE A 6 -24.93 -6.35 -19.76
CA PHE A 6 -23.95 -5.66 -18.91
C PHE A 6 -24.77 -4.70 -18.02
N PRO A 7 -24.65 -4.74 -16.69
CA PRO A 7 -25.46 -3.89 -15.82
C PRO A 7 -24.96 -2.44 -15.90
N ASP A 8 -25.57 -1.62 -16.76
CA ASP A 8 -25.20 -0.23 -16.98
C ASP A 8 -25.22 0.61 -15.67
N ALA A 9 -26.14 0.27 -14.76
CA ALA A 9 -26.24 0.93 -13.45
C ALA A 9 -25.06 0.60 -12.51
N PHE A 10 -24.33 -0.49 -12.71
CA PHE A 10 -23.25 -0.94 -11.84
C PHE A 10 -22.08 0.07 -11.73
N PHE A 11 -21.85 0.83 -12.78
CA PHE A 11 -20.78 1.84 -12.81
C PHE A 11 -21.20 3.21 -12.28
N ILE A 12 -22.49 3.44 -12.11
CA ILE A 12 -23.06 4.77 -11.83
C ILE A 12 -23.60 4.84 -10.40
N ASP A 13 -24.06 3.73 -9.83
CA ASP A 13 -24.74 3.73 -8.53
C ASP A 13 -23.87 3.20 -7.39
N ALA A 14 -23.51 4.11 -6.47
CA ALA A 14 -22.70 3.79 -5.29
C ALA A 14 -23.43 2.82 -4.31
N GLU A 15 -24.77 2.78 -4.29
CA GLU A 15 -25.51 1.86 -3.42
C GLU A 15 -25.49 0.45 -3.97
N ILE A 16 -25.63 0.29 -5.28
CA ILE A 16 -25.49 -1.01 -5.95
C ILE A 16 -24.08 -1.53 -5.76
N PHE A 17 -23.04 -0.68 -5.94
CA PHE A 17 -21.65 -1.07 -5.70
C PHE A 17 -21.45 -1.57 -4.27
N ARG A 18 -21.98 -0.87 -3.26
CA ARG A 18 -21.86 -1.29 -1.86
C ARG A 18 -22.57 -2.63 -1.61
N SER A 19 -23.78 -2.83 -2.14
CA SER A 19 -24.53 -4.07 -1.94
C SER A 19 -23.83 -5.29 -2.52
N VAL A 20 -23.22 -5.16 -3.70
CA VAL A 20 -22.48 -6.26 -4.36
C VAL A 20 -21.14 -6.50 -3.69
N SER A 21 -20.41 -5.45 -3.30
CA SER A 21 -19.10 -5.56 -2.68
C SER A 21 -19.13 -6.25 -1.31
N HIS A 22 -20.20 -6.05 -0.54
CA HIS A 22 -20.36 -6.74 0.76
C HIS A 22 -20.60 -8.25 0.61
N SER A 23 -21.20 -8.70 -0.48
CA SER A 23 -21.48 -10.12 -0.72
C SER A 23 -20.25 -10.94 -1.10
N ALA A 24 -19.23 -10.32 -1.67
CA ALA A 24 -18.08 -11.02 -2.25
C ALA A 24 -16.85 -11.16 -1.33
N LEU A 25 -16.81 -10.49 -0.18
CA LEU A 25 -15.55 -10.19 0.53
C LEU A 25 -15.34 -10.96 1.85
N SER A 26 -16.12 -11.99 2.12
CA SER A 26 -15.98 -12.80 3.35
C SER A 26 -15.34 -14.17 3.10
N THR A 27 -14.39 -14.28 2.20
CA THR A 27 -13.64 -15.53 2.05
C THR A 27 -12.45 -15.51 3.01
N ASN A 28 -12.50 -16.45 3.96
CA ASN A 28 -11.37 -16.75 4.85
C ASN A 28 -10.25 -17.40 4.01
N TYR A 29 -9.38 -16.58 3.43
CA TYR A 29 -8.28 -17.07 2.61
C TYR A 29 -7.13 -17.53 3.52
N PRO A 30 -6.68 -18.79 3.43
CA PRO A 30 -5.59 -19.30 4.25
C PRO A 30 -4.26 -18.67 3.80
N VAL A 31 -3.38 -18.39 4.76
CA VAL A 31 -2.03 -17.92 4.45
C VAL A 31 -1.26 -19.03 3.73
N PRO A 32 -0.67 -18.79 2.55
CA PRO A 32 0.10 -19.80 1.84
C PRO A 32 1.27 -20.32 2.68
N PRO A 33 1.56 -21.64 2.63
CA PRO A 33 2.66 -22.24 3.41
C PRO A 33 4.02 -21.58 3.15
N GLN A 34 4.27 -21.16 1.92
CA GLN A 34 5.51 -20.45 1.52
C GLN A 34 5.64 -19.10 2.26
N VAL A 35 4.53 -18.36 2.37
CA VAL A 35 4.49 -17.08 3.10
C VAL A 35 4.72 -17.31 4.59
N SER A 36 4.06 -18.32 5.17
CA SER A 36 4.26 -18.70 6.58
C SER A 36 5.70 -19.11 6.86
N ALA A 37 6.32 -19.89 5.97
CA ALA A 37 7.72 -20.28 6.09
C ALA A 37 8.68 -19.07 6.03
N LEU A 38 8.41 -18.10 5.15
CA LEU A 38 9.21 -16.88 5.03
C LEU A 38 9.04 -15.94 6.22
N LEU A 39 7.85 -15.84 6.80
CA LEU A 39 7.60 -15.01 7.97
C LEU A 39 8.25 -15.58 9.23
N GLY A 40 8.29 -16.90 9.35
CA GLY A 40 8.72 -17.57 10.58
C GLY A 40 7.63 -17.53 11.66
N LEU A 41 8.01 -17.91 12.88
CA LEU A 41 7.08 -18.02 14.02
C LEU A 41 6.91 -16.73 14.81
N ASP A 42 7.82 -15.76 14.62
CA ASP A 42 7.86 -14.53 15.43
C ASP A 42 7.59 -13.29 14.59
N ALA A 43 6.37 -12.80 14.68
CA ALA A 43 5.96 -11.56 14.03
C ALA A 43 6.71 -10.32 14.58
N ALA A 44 7.16 -10.35 15.85
CA ALA A 44 7.90 -9.24 16.45
C ALA A 44 9.28 -9.09 15.81
N ALA A 45 9.91 -10.20 15.46
CA ALA A 45 11.20 -10.20 14.74
C ALA A 45 11.11 -9.53 13.34
N VAL A 46 9.91 -9.50 12.75
CA VAL A 46 9.66 -8.79 11.47
C VAL A 46 9.35 -7.31 11.72
N CYS A 47 8.61 -7.00 12.79
CA CYS A 47 8.14 -5.64 13.08
C CYS A 47 9.26 -4.70 13.55
N GLU A 48 10.14 -5.15 14.44
CA GLU A 48 11.18 -4.29 15.03
C GLU A 48 12.14 -3.68 14.01
N PRO A 49 12.69 -4.43 13.04
CA PRO A 49 13.52 -3.83 11.99
C PRO A 49 12.78 -2.75 11.17
N TYR A 50 11.48 -2.95 10.89
CA TYR A 50 10.67 -1.98 10.16
C TYR A 50 10.50 -0.68 10.97
N PHE A 51 10.07 -0.77 12.23
CA PHE A 51 9.82 0.39 13.06
C PHE A 51 11.09 1.14 13.48
N SER A 52 12.23 0.47 13.52
CA SER A 52 13.52 1.11 13.80
C SER A 52 14.20 1.74 12.58
N SER A 53 13.77 1.39 11.36
CA SER A 53 14.37 1.87 10.11
C SER A 53 13.39 2.67 9.26
N ILE A 54 12.49 2.00 8.53
CA ILE A 54 11.59 2.63 7.55
C ILE A 54 10.61 3.59 8.22
N ASP A 55 9.98 3.18 9.31
CA ASP A 55 8.97 3.99 10.00
C ASP A 55 9.52 5.29 10.57
N THR A 56 10.81 5.40 10.81
CA THR A 56 11.45 6.62 11.35
C THR A 56 11.37 7.81 10.38
N TRP A 57 11.34 7.55 9.08
CA TRP A 57 11.28 8.57 8.04
C TRP A 57 10.06 8.47 7.12
N PHE A 58 9.37 7.33 7.12
CA PHE A 58 8.18 7.06 6.30
C PHE A 58 7.06 6.42 7.13
N PRO A 59 6.52 7.14 8.15
CA PRO A 59 5.60 6.59 9.15
C PRO A 59 4.15 6.61 8.64
N PHE A 60 3.63 5.47 8.17
CA PHE A 60 2.25 5.34 7.73
C PHE A 60 1.52 4.10 8.28
N ILE A 61 2.23 3.21 9.00
CA ILE A 61 1.65 2.04 9.65
C ILE A 61 1.61 2.28 11.17
N SER A 62 0.47 2.03 11.79
CA SER A 62 0.30 2.18 13.24
C SER A 62 0.83 0.95 13.98
N ARG A 63 1.96 1.10 14.70
CA ARG A 63 2.52 0.04 15.55
C ARG A 63 1.51 -0.53 16.54
N LYS A 64 0.69 0.34 17.16
CA LYS A 64 -0.33 -0.08 18.13
C LYS A 64 -1.41 -0.96 17.46
N ARG A 65 -1.94 -0.54 16.32
CA ARG A 65 -2.94 -1.33 15.59
C ARG A 65 -2.38 -2.64 15.05
N LEU A 66 -1.17 -2.63 14.51
CA LEU A 66 -0.50 -3.83 14.03
C LEU A 66 -0.36 -4.86 15.15
N ASN A 67 0.14 -4.45 16.32
CA ASN A 67 0.27 -5.33 17.47
C ASN A 67 -1.08 -5.87 17.97
N GLN A 68 -2.13 -5.04 17.95
CA GLN A 68 -3.48 -5.49 18.27
C GLN A 68 -3.98 -6.54 17.27
N GLY A 69 -3.76 -6.34 15.97
CA GLY A 69 -4.12 -7.31 14.92
C GLY A 69 -3.37 -8.64 15.07
N ILE A 70 -2.08 -8.61 15.40
CA ILE A 70 -1.28 -9.81 15.67
C ILE A 70 -1.83 -10.58 16.86
N GLN A 71 -2.23 -9.89 17.94
CA GLN A 71 -2.76 -10.51 19.15
C GLN A 71 -4.18 -11.04 18.99
N ALA A 72 -5.02 -10.34 18.21
CA ALA A 72 -6.42 -10.69 18.02
C ALA A 72 -6.62 -11.99 17.22
N ASN A 73 -5.67 -12.36 16.36
CA ASN A 73 -5.61 -13.60 15.57
C ASN A 73 -6.97 -13.98 14.93
N THR A 74 -7.74 -12.97 14.50
CA THR A 74 -9.03 -13.19 13.84
C THR A 74 -8.81 -13.68 12.42
N SER A 75 -9.37 -14.80 12.08
CA SER A 75 -9.15 -15.53 10.82
C SER A 75 -9.43 -14.71 9.54
N THR A 76 -10.28 -13.71 9.61
CA THR A 76 -10.65 -12.86 8.46
C THR A 76 -9.62 -11.79 8.09
N GLU A 77 -8.81 -11.32 9.05
CA GLU A 77 -7.76 -10.32 8.79
C GLU A 77 -6.36 -10.94 8.63
N THR A 78 -6.23 -12.23 8.94
CA THR A 78 -4.93 -12.91 9.03
C THR A 78 -4.17 -12.90 7.70
N ALA A 79 -4.85 -13.10 6.57
CA ALA A 79 -4.20 -13.13 5.25
C ALA A 79 -3.64 -11.74 4.86
N GLY A 80 -4.42 -10.68 5.05
CA GLY A 80 -3.97 -9.31 4.77
C GLY A 80 -2.84 -8.87 5.71
N LEU A 81 -2.90 -9.26 6.97
CA LEU A 81 -1.85 -9.01 7.94
C LEU A 81 -0.55 -9.76 7.59
N ALA A 82 -0.66 -11.03 7.17
CA ALA A 82 0.50 -11.81 6.73
C ALA A 82 1.17 -11.18 5.50
N LEU A 83 0.38 -10.67 4.54
CA LEU A 83 0.92 -9.92 3.41
C LEU A 83 1.67 -8.67 3.87
N LEU A 84 1.08 -7.88 4.77
CA LEU A 84 1.71 -6.67 5.29
C LEU A 84 3.05 -6.99 5.98
N LEU A 85 3.09 -8.01 6.85
CA LEU A 85 4.31 -8.46 7.51
C LEU A 85 5.36 -8.95 6.50
N LEU A 86 4.97 -9.67 5.47
CA LEU A 86 5.87 -10.09 4.40
C LEU A 86 6.49 -8.89 3.66
N CYS A 87 5.69 -7.86 3.37
CA CYS A 87 6.16 -6.64 2.75
C CYS A 87 7.06 -5.80 3.69
N MET A 88 6.78 -5.78 5.00
CA MET A 88 7.66 -5.16 5.99
C MET A 88 9.03 -5.86 6.03
N LYS A 89 9.03 -7.20 6.02
CA LYS A 89 10.26 -7.99 5.92
C LYS A 89 11.02 -7.71 4.62
N LEU A 90 10.30 -7.55 3.50
CA LEU A 90 10.90 -7.24 2.20
C LEU A 90 11.69 -5.93 2.22
N VAL A 91 11.10 -4.84 2.74
CA VAL A 91 11.73 -3.51 2.72
C VAL A 91 12.86 -3.37 3.75
N THR A 92 12.91 -4.23 4.76
CA THR A 92 13.97 -4.23 5.78
C THR A 92 15.11 -5.19 5.48
N ASN A 93 14.89 -6.13 4.54
CA ASN A 93 15.90 -7.09 4.15
C ASN A 93 16.78 -6.49 3.04
N THR A 94 18.01 -6.12 3.39
CA THR A 94 19.00 -5.65 2.40
C THR A 94 19.53 -6.83 1.60
N PRO A 95 19.26 -6.93 0.30
CA PRO A 95 19.77 -8.03 -0.50
C PRO A 95 21.27 -7.92 -0.66
N VAL A 96 21.98 -8.99 -0.36
CA VAL A 96 23.42 -9.13 -0.64
C VAL A 96 23.58 -9.39 -2.14
N ILE A 97 23.95 -8.33 -2.89
CA ILE A 97 24.67 -8.30 -4.21
C ILE A 97 24.17 -9.19 -5.38
N SER A 98 23.12 -9.95 -5.28
CA SER A 98 22.52 -10.62 -6.45
C SER A 98 21.26 -9.90 -6.87
N SER A 99 20.94 -9.89 -8.16
CA SER A 99 19.80 -9.21 -8.78
C SER A 99 18.57 -9.15 -7.85
N THR A 100 18.25 -7.98 -7.36
CA THR A 100 17.19 -7.74 -6.36
C THR A 100 15.82 -8.20 -6.87
N ALA A 101 15.60 -8.12 -8.18
CA ALA A 101 14.38 -8.56 -8.84
C ALA A 101 14.20 -10.10 -8.79
N ASP A 102 15.29 -10.86 -8.68
CA ASP A 102 15.27 -12.33 -8.61
C ASP A 102 15.18 -12.86 -7.17
N SER A 103 15.12 -11.98 -6.18
CA SER A 103 14.95 -12.36 -4.78
C SER A 103 13.67 -13.19 -4.60
N THR A 104 13.80 -14.36 -4.00
CA THR A 104 12.65 -15.22 -3.68
C THR A 104 11.61 -14.49 -2.83
N LEU A 105 12.05 -13.67 -1.87
CA LEU A 105 11.19 -12.88 -1.00
C LEU A 105 10.35 -11.88 -1.82
N TYR A 106 10.95 -11.18 -2.78
CA TYR A 106 10.23 -10.23 -3.63
C TYR A 106 9.22 -10.94 -4.54
N ARG A 107 9.59 -12.08 -5.15
CA ARG A 107 8.67 -12.86 -5.99
C ARG A 107 7.46 -13.36 -5.21
N GLU A 108 7.69 -13.91 -4.02
CA GLU A 108 6.62 -14.40 -3.15
C GLU A 108 5.72 -13.24 -2.67
N ALA A 109 6.30 -12.10 -2.30
CA ALA A 109 5.54 -10.92 -1.93
C ALA A 109 4.65 -10.43 -3.08
N ARG A 110 5.16 -10.38 -4.30
CA ARG A 110 4.37 -10.01 -5.49
C ARG A 110 3.31 -11.04 -5.84
N SER A 111 3.63 -12.32 -5.77
CA SER A 111 2.66 -13.40 -6.03
C SER A 111 1.50 -13.32 -5.03
N TYR A 112 1.82 -13.16 -3.75
CA TYR A 112 0.81 -13.06 -2.72
C TYR A 112 0.01 -11.76 -2.79
N LEU A 113 0.65 -10.66 -3.16
CA LEU A 113 -0.03 -9.39 -3.42
C LEU A 113 -1.09 -9.53 -4.53
N ASN A 114 -0.75 -10.18 -5.64
CA ASN A 114 -1.71 -10.41 -6.73
C ASN A 114 -2.89 -11.28 -6.30
N THR A 115 -2.65 -12.32 -5.51
CA THR A 115 -3.72 -13.15 -4.94
C THR A 115 -4.63 -12.33 -4.01
N MET A 116 -4.05 -11.49 -3.15
CA MET A 116 -4.82 -10.66 -2.23
C MET A 116 -5.59 -9.54 -2.91
N GLU A 117 -5.18 -9.13 -4.11
CA GLU A 117 -5.95 -8.20 -4.93
C GLU A 117 -7.30 -8.79 -5.36
N GLU A 118 -7.36 -10.09 -5.63
CA GLU A 118 -8.61 -10.78 -5.95
C GLU A 118 -9.47 -11.05 -4.72
N VAL A 119 -8.83 -11.36 -3.59
CA VAL A 119 -9.53 -11.77 -2.35
C VAL A 119 -10.02 -10.58 -1.53
N SER A 120 -9.19 -9.56 -1.32
CA SER A 120 -9.48 -8.44 -0.44
C SER A 120 -8.80 -7.13 -0.89
N PRO A 121 -9.14 -6.63 -2.09
CA PRO A 121 -8.46 -5.44 -2.67
C PRO A 121 -8.67 -4.17 -1.86
N MET A 122 -9.74 -4.12 -1.05
CA MET A 122 -10.12 -2.93 -0.31
C MET A 122 -9.69 -2.94 1.16
N SER A 123 -8.91 -3.91 1.60
CA SER A 123 -8.35 -3.90 2.96
C SER A 123 -7.26 -2.84 3.10
N LEU A 124 -7.15 -2.24 4.30
CA LEU A 124 -6.07 -1.28 4.57
C LEU A 124 -4.69 -1.96 4.50
N HIS A 125 -4.59 -3.21 4.99
CA HIS A 125 -3.36 -3.99 4.94
C HIS A 125 -2.88 -4.22 3.49
N PHE A 126 -3.81 -4.51 2.56
CA PHE A 126 -3.48 -4.63 1.14
C PHE A 126 -2.97 -3.31 0.57
N PHE A 127 -3.64 -2.20 0.87
CA PHE A 127 -3.22 -0.87 0.43
C PHE A 127 -1.82 -0.51 0.95
N GLN A 128 -1.57 -0.75 2.25
CA GLN A 128 -0.25 -0.53 2.85
C GLN A 128 0.83 -1.43 2.25
N SER A 129 0.48 -2.68 1.92
CA SER A 129 1.40 -3.62 1.26
C SER A 129 1.80 -3.16 -0.13
N LEU A 130 0.87 -2.61 -0.92
CA LEU A 130 1.18 -1.98 -2.21
C LEU A 130 2.19 -0.84 -2.06
N VAL A 131 2.00 0.01 -1.05
CA VAL A 131 2.93 1.12 -0.77
C VAL A 131 4.32 0.61 -0.41
N LEU A 132 4.43 -0.44 0.41
CA LEU A 132 5.73 -1.03 0.77
C LEU A 132 6.43 -1.68 -0.44
N VAL A 133 5.68 -2.43 -1.27
CA VAL A 133 6.24 -3.04 -2.49
C VAL A 133 6.69 -1.95 -3.47
N ALA A 134 5.90 -0.90 -3.65
CA ALA A 134 6.29 0.23 -4.49
C ALA A 134 7.54 0.93 -3.97
N LEU A 135 7.65 1.13 -2.66
CA LEU A 135 8.84 1.69 -2.02
C LEU A 135 10.08 0.84 -2.29
N PHE A 136 9.95 -0.48 -2.15
CA PHE A 136 11.02 -1.43 -2.46
C PHE A 136 11.43 -1.35 -3.94
N GLU A 137 10.46 -1.37 -4.85
CA GLU A 137 10.70 -1.33 -6.29
C GLU A 137 11.37 -0.03 -6.74
N ILE A 138 10.92 1.13 -6.21
CA ILE A 138 11.55 2.43 -6.47
C ILE A 138 12.99 2.45 -5.94
N GLY A 139 13.19 2.03 -4.69
CA GLY A 139 14.50 2.03 -4.03
C GLY A 139 15.54 1.15 -4.72
N HIS A 140 15.09 0.12 -5.45
CA HIS A 140 15.95 -0.82 -6.17
C HIS A 140 15.93 -0.63 -7.70
N GLY A 141 15.26 0.41 -8.20
CA GLY A 141 15.21 0.70 -9.63
C GLY A 141 14.48 -0.36 -10.46
N ILE A 142 13.52 -1.08 -9.89
CA ILE A 142 12.76 -2.14 -10.59
C ILE A 142 11.65 -1.49 -11.43
N PHE A 143 12.01 -0.92 -12.55
CA PHE A 143 11.06 -0.33 -13.49
C PHE A 143 10.79 -1.29 -14.67
N PRO A 144 9.57 -1.30 -15.25
CA PRO A 144 8.40 -0.44 -14.98
C PRO A 144 7.51 -0.91 -13.81
N ALA A 145 7.91 -1.95 -13.05
CA ALA A 145 7.07 -2.52 -11.98
C ALA A 145 6.70 -1.48 -10.93
N ALA A 146 7.67 -0.66 -10.48
CA ALA A 146 7.45 0.41 -9.52
C ALA A 146 6.33 1.37 -9.96
N TYR A 147 6.36 1.81 -11.20
CA TYR A 147 5.35 2.71 -11.76
C TYR A 147 3.95 2.09 -11.75
N LEU A 148 3.84 0.81 -12.14
CA LEU A 148 2.57 0.09 -12.15
C LEU A 148 2.04 -0.15 -10.72
N THR A 149 2.92 -0.50 -9.78
CA THR A 149 2.53 -0.76 -8.38
C THR A 149 2.04 0.53 -7.71
N VAL A 150 2.73 1.65 -7.92
CA VAL A 150 2.28 2.97 -7.43
C VAL A 150 0.93 3.35 -8.04
N GLY A 151 0.76 3.16 -9.35
CA GLY A 151 -0.51 3.45 -10.03
C GLY A 151 -1.68 2.63 -9.45
N ARG A 152 -1.46 1.36 -9.10
CA ARG A 152 -2.47 0.53 -8.40
C ARG A 152 -2.81 1.12 -7.02
N ALA A 153 -1.80 1.48 -6.23
CA ALA A 153 -2.01 2.09 -4.91
C ALA A 153 -2.81 3.41 -5.02
N THR A 154 -2.46 4.28 -5.97
CA THR A 154 -3.18 5.53 -6.24
C THR A 154 -4.65 5.27 -6.59
N ARG A 155 -4.94 4.30 -7.46
CA ARG A 155 -6.32 3.95 -7.85
C ARG A 155 -7.14 3.45 -6.66
N ILE A 156 -6.55 2.64 -5.78
CA ILE A 156 -7.23 2.18 -4.57
C ILE A 156 -7.51 3.33 -3.62
N GLY A 157 -6.57 4.24 -3.42
CA GLY A 157 -6.78 5.43 -2.59
C GLY A 157 -7.88 6.35 -3.12
N LEU A 158 -7.95 6.54 -4.44
CA LEU A 158 -9.03 7.28 -5.10
C LEU A 158 -10.38 6.58 -4.91
N LEU A 159 -10.45 5.27 -5.17
CA LEU A 159 -11.68 4.48 -5.03
C LEU A 159 -12.19 4.49 -3.59
N ARG A 160 -11.31 4.46 -2.60
CA ARG A 160 -11.66 4.61 -1.18
C ARG A 160 -12.09 6.03 -0.78
N GLY A 161 -11.97 7.02 -1.67
CA GLY A 161 -12.30 8.40 -1.41
C GLY A 161 -11.40 9.08 -0.37
N ILE A 162 -10.17 8.55 -0.15
CA ILE A 162 -9.26 9.09 0.89
C ILE A 162 -8.69 10.44 0.47
N HIS A 163 -8.52 10.67 -0.83
CA HIS A 163 -7.97 11.89 -1.41
C HIS A 163 -8.82 13.13 -1.11
N ASP A 164 -10.14 12.97 -1.07
CA ASP A 164 -11.09 14.04 -0.73
C ASP A 164 -12.27 13.47 0.06
N ARG A 165 -12.12 13.45 1.36
CA ARG A 165 -13.15 12.93 2.28
C ARG A 165 -14.44 13.76 2.34
N LYS A 166 -14.39 15.00 1.83
CA LYS A 166 -15.56 15.91 1.87
C LYS A 166 -16.40 15.78 0.61
N SER A 167 -15.75 15.77 -0.56
CA SER A 167 -16.41 15.88 -1.87
C SER A 167 -16.45 14.55 -2.62
N ALA A 168 -15.47 13.65 -2.40
CA ALA A 168 -15.46 12.35 -3.08
C ALA A 168 -16.58 11.44 -2.59
N THR A 169 -17.15 10.68 -3.51
CA THR A 169 -18.14 9.64 -3.19
C THR A 169 -17.50 8.61 -2.26
N GLN A 170 -18.04 8.44 -1.06
CA GLN A 170 -17.56 7.48 -0.08
C GLN A 170 -18.19 6.12 -0.36
N LEU A 171 -17.56 5.29 -1.18
CA LEU A 171 -18.04 3.94 -1.52
C LEU A 171 -17.92 2.97 -0.35
N PHE A 172 -17.04 3.23 0.59
CA PHE A 172 -16.78 2.38 1.75
C PHE A 172 -17.20 3.06 3.04
N GLN A 173 -17.40 2.25 4.08
CA GLN A 173 -17.74 2.77 5.40
C GLN A 173 -16.62 3.67 5.92
N LYS A 174 -17.02 4.79 6.55
CA LYS A 174 -16.05 5.68 7.19
C LYS A 174 -15.37 4.94 8.35
N PRO A 175 -14.07 5.18 8.55
CA PRO A 175 -13.36 4.62 9.69
C PRO A 175 -14.05 4.94 11.01
N GLN A 176 -14.27 3.92 11.84
CA GLN A 176 -14.95 4.08 13.13
C GLN A 176 -14.07 4.75 14.20
N THR A 177 -12.75 4.68 14.04
CA THR A 177 -11.81 5.24 15.01
C THR A 177 -10.91 6.28 14.35
N TRP A 178 -10.54 7.30 15.13
CA TRP A 178 -9.61 8.33 14.68
C TRP A 178 -8.24 7.72 14.26
N MET A 179 -7.77 6.71 14.96
CA MET A 179 -6.50 6.05 14.66
C MET A 179 -6.53 5.35 13.29
N TYR A 180 -7.62 4.68 12.96
CA TYR A 180 -7.81 4.07 11.63
C TYR A 180 -7.87 5.14 10.54
N TRP A 181 -8.59 6.21 10.78
CA TRP A 181 -8.70 7.35 9.87
C TRP A 181 -7.33 8.01 9.60
N GLU A 182 -6.53 8.21 10.65
CA GLU A 182 -5.19 8.81 10.52
C GLU A 182 -4.23 7.87 9.77
N GLU A 183 -4.32 6.58 9.99
CA GLU A 183 -3.50 5.59 9.30
C GLU A 183 -3.83 5.52 7.80
N GLU A 184 -5.12 5.55 7.42
CA GLU A 184 -5.53 5.68 6.01
C GLU A 184 -5.00 6.97 5.39
N ARG A 185 -5.11 8.08 6.09
CA ARG A 185 -4.62 9.38 5.63
C ARG A 185 -3.11 9.36 5.38
N ARG A 186 -2.34 8.78 6.29
CA ARG A 186 -0.89 8.63 6.14
C ARG A 186 -0.52 7.71 4.99
N THR A 187 -1.25 6.61 4.81
CA THR A 187 -1.05 5.69 3.68
C THR A 187 -1.30 6.40 2.34
N TRP A 188 -2.33 7.25 2.26
CA TRP A 188 -2.57 8.08 1.08
C TRP A 188 -1.42 9.07 0.81
N TRP A 189 -0.91 9.72 1.85
CA TRP A 189 0.25 10.62 1.72
C TRP A 189 1.49 9.86 1.25
N ALA A 190 1.76 8.71 1.80
CA ALA A 190 2.85 7.85 1.37
C ALA A 190 2.71 7.49 -0.12
N THR A 191 1.51 7.10 -0.56
CA THR A 191 1.21 6.84 -1.98
C THR A 191 1.49 8.06 -2.86
N SER A 192 1.02 9.24 -2.45
CA SER A 192 1.20 10.48 -3.22
C SER A 192 2.68 10.90 -3.34
N ILE A 193 3.50 10.60 -2.35
CA ILE A 193 4.95 10.81 -2.40
C ILE A 193 5.58 9.85 -3.41
N LEU A 194 5.26 8.54 -3.31
CA LEU A 194 5.81 7.53 -4.21
C LEU A 194 5.39 7.76 -5.67
N GLU A 195 4.17 8.26 -5.90
CA GLU A 195 3.71 8.62 -7.23
C GLU A 195 4.61 9.68 -7.87
N ARG A 196 4.94 10.74 -7.13
CA ARG A 196 5.86 11.77 -7.60
C ARG A 196 7.26 11.21 -7.88
N TRP A 197 7.75 10.31 -7.04
CA TRP A 197 9.05 9.69 -7.26
C TRP A 197 9.07 8.74 -8.46
N ALA A 198 7.99 8.00 -8.69
CA ALA A 198 7.88 7.15 -9.85
C ALA A 198 7.80 7.95 -11.18
N TYR A 199 7.27 9.19 -11.14
CA TYR A 199 7.22 10.08 -12.30
C TYR A 199 8.55 10.79 -12.58
N ALA A 200 9.38 11.04 -11.59
CA ALA A 200 10.63 11.78 -11.75
C ALA A 200 11.56 11.17 -12.83
N PRO A 201 11.78 9.85 -12.91
CA PRO A 201 12.58 9.24 -13.97
C PRO A 201 12.01 9.41 -15.37
N CYS A 202 10.69 9.54 -15.51
CA CYS A 202 10.04 9.73 -16.81
C CYS A 202 10.24 11.14 -17.39
N GLN A 203 10.54 12.12 -16.53
CA GLN A 203 10.73 13.52 -16.93
C GLN A 203 12.19 13.95 -17.01
N ILE A 204 13.09 13.27 -16.29
CA ILE A 204 14.51 13.63 -16.24
C ILE A 204 15.27 12.68 -17.17
N SER A 205 15.65 13.21 -18.36
CA SER A 205 16.60 12.57 -19.26
C SER A 205 17.86 12.12 -18.55
N HIS A 206 18.13 10.85 -18.60
CA HIS A 206 19.38 10.06 -18.47
C HIS A 206 20.58 10.53 -17.63
N TYR A 207 20.66 11.74 -17.12
CA TYR A 207 21.92 12.30 -16.59
C TYR A 207 22.04 12.35 -15.05
N TYR A 208 20.99 12.06 -14.27
CA TYR A 208 20.98 12.31 -12.80
C TYR A 208 20.80 11.09 -11.89
N ILE A 209 20.77 9.87 -12.41
CA ILE A 209 20.28 8.70 -11.66
C ILE A 209 21.27 8.15 -10.61
N HIS A 210 22.55 8.51 -10.60
CA HIS A 210 23.55 7.75 -9.83
C HIS A 210 24.12 8.36 -8.55
N THR A 211 23.88 9.62 -8.18
CA THR A 211 24.66 10.22 -7.10
C THR A 211 23.90 10.88 -5.93
N ASN A 212 22.61 11.23 -6.06
CA ASN A 212 21.93 11.99 -4.98
C ASN A 212 20.50 11.54 -4.65
N PHE A 213 19.99 10.50 -5.30
CA PHE A 213 18.58 10.09 -5.18
C PHE A 213 18.16 9.73 -3.75
N GLN A 214 19.05 9.12 -2.98
CA GLN A 214 18.74 8.67 -1.61
C GLN A 214 18.67 9.83 -0.59
N ILE A 215 19.43 10.89 -0.80
CA ILE A 215 19.45 12.07 0.09
C ILE A 215 18.23 12.97 -0.15
N ASP A 216 17.84 13.18 -1.41
CA ASP A 216 16.68 13.98 -1.78
C ASP A 216 15.36 13.32 -1.34
N ILE A 217 15.27 11.99 -1.39
CA ILE A 217 14.16 11.19 -0.88
C ILE A 217 13.93 11.44 0.62
N LEU A 218 14.98 11.40 1.42
CA LEU A 218 14.89 11.60 2.87
C LEU A 218 14.47 13.03 3.24
N ILE A 219 14.96 14.03 2.51
CA ILE A 219 14.61 15.43 2.72
C ILE A 219 13.16 15.71 2.36
N LEU A 220 12.69 15.20 1.22
CA LEU A 220 11.31 15.40 0.76
C LEU A 220 10.30 14.64 1.63
N ALA A 221 10.60 13.41 2.05
CA ALA A 221 9.76 12.66 2.98
C ALA A 221 9.62 13.39 4.32
N ARG A 222 10.73 13.85 4.89
CA ARG A 222 10.73 14.60 6.16
C ARG A 222 9.93 15.89 6.06
N GLN A 223 10.04 16.63 4.95
CA GLN A 223 9.26 17.85 4.70
C GLN A 223 7.75 17.55 4.52
N ALA A 224 7.39 16.47 3.82
CA ALA A 224 5.99 16.10 3.58
C ALA A 224 5.23 15.71 4.86
N PHE A 225 5.90 15.04 5.82
CA PHE A 225 5.29 14.65 7.10
C PHE A 225 5.27 15.77 8.14
N LEU A 226 6.10 16.79 8.01
CA LEU A 226 6.12 17.97 8.90
C LEU A 226 5.09 19.04 8.52
N LEU A 227 4.39 18.90 7.40
CA LEU A 227 3.42 19.88 6.92
C LEU A 227 2.06 19.73 7.62
N PRO A 228 1.39 20.87 7.96
CA PRO A 228 0.08 20.86 8.61
C PRO A 228 -1.00 20.19 7.72
N PRO A 229 -2.14 19.75 8.31
CA PRO A 229 -3.19 19.00 7.62
C PRO A 229 -3.76 19.78 6.44
N LEU A 230 -4.08 19.08 5.35
CA LEU A 230 -4.57 19.60 4.05
C LEU A 230 -5.82 20.48 4.11
N SER A 231 -6.51 20.56 5.25
CA SER A 231 -7.65 21.48 5.40
C SER A 231 -7.28 22.95 5.21
N GLN A 232 -5.99 23.29 5.16
CA GLN A 232 -5.48 24.67 5.02
C GLN A 232 -4.69 24.91 3.72
N ARG A 233 -4.53 23.95 2.82
CA ARG A 233 -3.79 24.16 1.57
C ARG A 233 -4.70 24.04 0.35
N LYS A 234 -4.81 25.12 -0.42
CA LYS A 234 -5.30 25.10 -1.80
C LYS A 234 -4.35 24.21 -2.61
N MET A 235 -4.86 23.09 -3.16
CA MET A 235 -4.13 22.33 -4.17
C MET A 235 -3.96 23.21 -5.40
N ILE A 236 -2.73 23.60 -5.69
CA ILE A 236 -2.39 24.20 -6.96
C ILE A 236 -2.21 23.02 -7.93
N PHE A 237 -3.26 22.74 -8.71
CA PHE A 237 -3.12 21.95 -9.92
C PHE A 237 -2.40 22.84 -10.94
N TYR A 238 -1.22 22.45 -11.36
CA TYR A 238 -0.64 22.99 -12.59
C TYR A 238 -1.34 22.34 -13.78
N PRO A 239 -1.67 23.13 -14.80
CA PRO A 239 -2.36 22.66 -16.00
C PRO A 239 -1.53 21.69 -16.81
#